data_d472dc4a8c30b946024510871d8a918b
#
_entry.id   d472dc4a8c30b946024510871d8a918b
#
_cell.length_a   1.000
_cell.length_b   1.000
_cell.length_c   1.000
_cell.angle_alpha   90.00
_cell.angle_beta   90.00
_cell.angle_gamma   90.00
#
_symmetry.space_group_name_H-M   'P 1'
#
loop_
_entity.id
_entity.type
_entity.pdbx_description
1 polymer ?
#
loop_
_entity_poly.entity_id
_entity_poly.type
_entity_poly.pdbx_seq_one_letter_code
_entity_poly.pdbx_strand_id
1 'polypeptide(L)'
;MYSHVMLGVNDMEASKQFYDATLGALGYEPGVMDKKGRCFYRTPKGVFALSVPLDGKPATGANGGTIGFLAKTTEIADAWHQAGLENGGTTCEDPPGPRGDVMYLAYLRDPAGNKICVLHKL
;
A
#
# COMPACT_ATOMS: atom_id res chain seq x y z
N MET A 1 -8.54 6.58 -14.59
CA MET A 1 -9.39 5.41 -14.78
C MET A 1 -10.11 5.00 -13.49
N TYR A 2 -9.40 4.64 -12.42
CA TYR A 2 -10.05 4.26 -11.16
C TYR A 2 -10.44 5.48 -10.33
N SER A 3 -11.65 5.48 -9.75
CA SER A 3 -12.04 6.48 -8.76
C SER A 3 -11.44 6.15 -7.40
N HIS A 4 -11.46 4.88 -7.05
CA HIS A 4 -10.92 4.41 -5.77
C HIS A 4 -10.56 2.93 -5.85
N VAL A 5 -9.69 2.52 -4.93
CA VAL A 5 -9.35 1.12 -4.69
C VAL A 5 -9.50 0.88 -3.20
N MET A 6 -10.15 -0.24 -2.82
CA MET A 6 -10.34 -0.61 -1.43
C MET A 6 -9.80 -2.02 -1.20
N LEU A 7 -8.96 -2.18 -0.19
CA LEU A 7 -8.40 -3.47 0.20
C LEU A 7 -8.98 -3.94 1.52
N GLY A 8 -9.12 -5.26 1.65
CA GLY A 8 -9.55 -5.89 2.88
C GLY A 8 -8.42 -5.98 3.91
N VAL A 9 -8.75 -5.71 5.17
CA VAL A 9 -7.83 -5.81 6.30
C VAL A 9 -8.46 -6.63 7.42
N ASN A 10 -7.61 -7.18 8.30
CA ASN A 10 -8.07 -7.93 9.48
C ASN A 10 -7.90 -7.12 10.76
N ASP A 11 -6.82 -6.37 10.88
CA ASP A 11 -6.52 -5.47 11.98
C ASP A 11 -6.38 -4.06 11.41
N MET A 12 -7.43 -3.26 11.56
CA MET A 12 -7.46 -1.91 10.99
C MET A 12 -6.35 -1.02 11.57
N GLU A 13 -6.09 -1.11 12.87
CA GLU A 13 -5.06 -0.30 13.50
C GLU A 13 -3.67 -0.62 12.94
N ALA A 14 -3.33 -1.90 12.83
CA ALA A 14 -2.05 -2.34 12.25
C ALA A 14 -1.92 -1.93 10.78
N SER A 15 -3.00 -2.10 10.00
CA SER A 15 -2.98 -1.74 8.58
C SER A 15 -2.91 -0.23 8.38
N LYS A 16 -3.62 0.55 9.19
CA LYS A 16 -3.54 2.00 9.13
C LYS A 16 -2.12 2.49 9.47
N GLN A 17 -1.50 1.94 10.50
CA GLN A 17 -0.12 2.28 10.85
C GLN A 17 0.83 2.01 9.67
N PHE A 18 0.68 0.86 9.03
CA PHE A 18 1.48 0.50 7.85
C PHE A 18 1.28 1.49 6.70
N TYR A 19 0.03 1.79 6.33
CA TYR A 19 -0.23 2.68 5.20
C TYR A 19 0.01 4.15 5.52
N ASP A 20 -0.19 4.59 6.76
CA ASP A 20 0.22 5.94 7.16
C ASP A 20 1.73 6.13 6.94
N ALA A 21 2.53 5.13 7.27
CA ALA A 21 3.99 5.18 7.09
C ALA A 21 4.40 5.07 5.62
N THR A 22 3.87 4.08 4.88
CA THR A 22 4.27 3.84 3.49
C THR A 22 3.77 4.93 2.54
N LEU A 23 2.50 5.31 2.64
CA LEU A 23 1.96 6.39 1.83
C LEU A 23 2.51 7.75 2.26
N GLY A 24 2.85 7.89 3.56
CA GLY A 24 3.57 9.05 4.05
C GLY A 24 4.94 9.22 3.38
N ALA A 25 5.67 8.15 3.14
CA ALA A 25 6.93 8.17 2.40
C ALA A 25 6.75 8.65 0.94
N LEU A 26 5.56 8.44 0.37
CA LEU A 26 5.21 8.96 -0.96
C LEU A 26 4.69 10.40 -0.93
N GLY A 27 4.54 11.00 0.26
CA GLY A 27 4.08 12.38 0.41
C GLY A 27 2.60 12.56 0.70
N TYR A 28 1.86 11.50 1.00
CA TYR A 28 0.44 11.57 1.30
C TYR A 28 0.18 11.71 2.80
N GLU A 29 -0.94 12.37 3.13
CA GLU A 29 -1.37 12.56 4.50
C GLU A 29 -1.83 11.25 5.15
N PRO A 30 -1.82 11.15 6.49
CA PRO A 30 -2.38 10.00 7.19
C PRO A 30 -3.83 9.74 6.80
N GLY A 31 -4.23 8.47 6.85
CA GLY A 31 -5.59 8.06 6.54
C GLY A 31 -6.60 8.62 7.54
N VAL A 32 -7.83 8.81 7.07
CA VAL A 32 -8.95 9.33 7.86
C VAL A 32 -9.99 8.23 8.03
N MET A 33 -10.33 7.93 9.28
CA MET A 33 -11.37 6.94 9.58
C MET A 33 -12.76 7.53 9.36
N ASP A 34 -13.67 6.73 8.81
CA ASP A 34 -15.07 7.12 8.73
C ASP A 34 -15.89 6.49 9.87
N LYS A 35 -17.20 6.78 9.89
CA LYS A 35 -18.10 6.28 10.94
C LYS A 35 -18.31 4.76 10.89
N LYS A 36 -17.99 4.12 9.76
CA LYS A 36 -18.14 2.66 9.56
C LYS A 36 -16.84 1.92 9.83
N GLY A 37 -15.80 2.59 10.34
CA GLY A 37 -14.52 1.96 10.64
C GLY A 37 -13.65 1.68 9.43
N ARG A 38 -13.89 2.36 8.31
CA ARG A 38 -13.05 2.29 7.12
C ARG A 38 -12.03 3.41 7.15
N CYS A 39 -10.86 3.18 6.56
CA CYS A 39 -9.80 4.18 6.49
C CYS A 39 -9.64 4.66 5.05
N PHE A 40 -9.58 5.98 4.84
CA PHE A 40 -9.49 6.58 3.52
C PHE A 40 -8.25 7.46 3.38
N TYR A 41 -7.54 7.26 2.27
CA TYR A 41 -6.43 8.09 1.81
C TYR A 41 -6.89 8.79 0.54
N ARG A 42 -7.32 10.05 0.66
CA ARG A 42 -7.89 10.82 -0.45
C ARG A 42 -6.84 11.73 -1.06
N THR A 43 -6.72 11.67 -2.38
CA THR A 43 -5.80 12.51 -3.15
C THR A 43 -6.52 13.08 -4.36
N PRO A 44 -5.98 14.15 -5.00
CA PRO A 44 -6.57 14.66 -6.23
C PRO A 44 -6.60 13.65 -7.38
N LYS A 45 -5.79 12.60 -7.32
CA LYS A 45 -5.67 11.59 -8.38
C LYS A 45 -6.49 10.33 -8.13
N GLY A 46 -7.10 10.21 -6.98
CA GLY A 46 -7.87 9.03 -6.61
C GLY A 46 -7.84 8.76 -5.12
N VAL A 47 -8.54 7.72 -4.73
CA VAL A 47 -8.69 7.34 -3.32
C VAL A 47 -8.21 5.92 -3.11
N PHE A 48 -7.38 5.71 -2.10
CA PHE A 48 -7.04 4.39 -1.58
C PHE A 48 -7.73 4.19 -0.24
N ALA A 49 -8.30 3.02 -0.01
CA ALA A 49 -9.08 2.79 1.20
C ALA A 49 -8.89 1.38 1.76
N LEU A 50 -9.16 1.25 3.05
CA LEU A 50 -9.09 -0.01 3.79
C LEU A 50 -10.42 -0.28 4.46
N SER A 51 -10.84 -1.55 4.46
CA SER A 51 -12.08 -1.96 5.11
C SER A 51 -11.96 -3.40 5.62
N VAL A 52 -12.59 -3.67 6.76
CA VAL A 52 -12.84 -5.05 7.15
C VAL A 52 -13.86 -5.63 6.16
N PRO A 53 -13.70 -6.90 5.71
CA PRO A 53 -14.65 -7.49 4.76
C PRO A 53 -16.10 -7.43 5.23
N LEU A 54 -16.99 -7.07 4.31
CA LEU A 54 -18.42 -6.87 4.59
C LEU A 54 -19.10 -8.13 5.12
N ASP A 55 -18.65 -9.32 4.70
CA ASP A 55 -19.24 -10.59 5.12
C ASP A 55 -18.81 -11.04 6.53
N GLY A 56 -17.95 -10.27 7.21
CA GLY A 56 -17.46 -10.60 8.54
C GLY A 56 -16.40 -11.71 8.57
N LYS A 57 -16.02 -12.26 7.41
CA LYS A 57 -14.96 -13.27 7.33
C LYS A 57 -13.60 -12.59 7.21
N PRO A 58 -12.51 -13.30 7.55
CA PRO A 58 -11.17 -12.73 7.42
C PRO A 58 -10.84 -12.33 5.98
N ALA A 59 -10.13 -11.21 5.83
CA ALA A 59 -9.51 -10.85 4.56
C ALA A 59 -8.39 -11.85 4.23
N THR A 60 -8.28 -12.22 2.94
CA THR A 60 -7.38 -13.29 2.48
C THR A 60 -6.18 -12.79 1.67
N GLY A 61 -5.97 -11.46 1.60
CA GLY A 61 -4.87 -10.87 0.85
C GLY A 61 -5.13 -10.76 -0.65
N ALA A 62 -6.37 -11.00 -1.11
CA ALA A 62 -6.77 -10.90 -2.52
C ALA A 62 -5.78 -11.62 -3.45
N ASN A 63 -5.64 -12.91 -3.28
CA ASN A 63 -4.65 -13.72 -4.00
C ASN A 63 -4.66 -13.46 -5.50
N GLY A 64 -3.50 -13.09 -6.07
CA GLY A 64 -3.34 -12.76 -7.48
C GLY A 64 -3.43 -11.27 -7.79
N GLY A 65 -3.92 -10.45 -6.85
CA GLY A 65 -3.99 -9.01 -7.04
C GLY A 65 -2.69 -8.30 -6.64
N THR A 66 -2.39 -7.19 -7.32
CA THR A 66 -1.32 -6.28 -6.94
C THR A 66 -1.77 -4.85 -7.16
N ILE A 67 -1.59 -4.01 -6.16
CA ILE A 67 -1.84 -2.57 -6.28
C ILE A 67 -0.49 -1.86 -6.32
N GLY A 68 -0.27 -1.06 -7.37
CA GLY A 68 0.96 -0.31 -7.56
C GLY A 68 0.74 1.19 -7.32
N PHE A 69 1.66 1.79 -6.56
CA PHE A 69 1.70 3.23 -6.33
C PHE A 69 2.87 3.84 -7.11
N LEU A 70 2.75 5.12 -7.49
CA LEU A 70 3.84 5.82 -8.16
C LEU A 70 4.79 6.43 -7.14
N ALA A 71 6.09 6.28 -7.38
CA ALA A 71 7.14 7.00 -6.66
C ALA A 71 7.81 8.00 -7.59
N LYS A 72 8.13 9.18 -7.07
CA LYS A 72 8.76 10.25 -7.86
C LYS A 72 10.24 9.98 -8.14
N THR A 73 10.91 9.24 -7.27
CA THR A 73 12.33 8.91 -7.39
C THR A 73 12.58 7.49 -6.89
N THR A 74 13.76 6.95 -7.21
CA THR A 74 14.19 5.64 -6.67
C THR A 74 14.41 5.70 -5.17
N GLU A 75 14.90 6.82 -4.66
CA GLU A 75 15.11 7.02 -3.22
C GLU A 75 13.79 7.00 -2.46
N ILE A 76 12.73 7.57 -3.03
CA ILE A 76 11.38 7.53 -2.44
C ILE A 76 10.83 6.09 -2.48
N ALA A 77 11.08 5.35 -3.55
CA ALA A 77 10.69 3.94 -3.62
C ALA A 77 11.37 3.11 -2.53
N ASP A 78 12.66 3.33 -2.30
CA ASP A 78 13.40 2.66 -1.24
C ASP A 78 12.87 3.05 0.15
N ALA A 79 12.58 4.33 0.36
CA ALA A 79 12.01 4.83 1.62
C ALA A 79 10.63 4.21 1.89
N TRP A 80 9.79 4.08 0.85
CA TRP A 80 8.49 3.40 0.94
C TRP A 80 8.66 1.95 1.42
N HIS A 81 9.58 1.22 0.81
CA HIS A 81 9.85 -0.18 1.16
C HIS A 81 10.33 -0.31 2.60
N GLN A 82 11.29 0.53 3.00
CA GLN A 82 11.82 0.52 4.36
C GLN A 82 10.75 0.87 5.40
N ALA A 83 9.93 1.87 5.11
CA ALA A 83 8.83 2.25 6.00
C ALA A 83 7.85 1.09 6.19
N GLY A 84 7.58 0.33 5.13
CA GLY A 84 6.71 -0.85 5.22
C GLY A 84 7.29 -1.95 6.10
N LEU A 85 8.57 -2.25 5.95
CA LEU A 85 9.25 -3.26 6.79
C LEU A 85 9.27 -2.85 8.26
N GLU A 86 9.41 -1.57 8.56
CA GLU A 86 9.41 -1.05 9.93
C GLU A 86 8.02 -0.98 10.55
N ASN A 87 6.97 -1.11 9.77
CA ASN A 87 5.58 -0.93 10.22
C ASN A 87 4.68 -2.13 9.91
N GLY A 88 5.22 -3.32 10.02
CA GLY A 88 4.43 -4.56 9.99
C GLY A 88 4.27 -5.22 8.63
N GLY A 89 4.90 -4.68 7.59
CA GLY A 89 4.95 -5.33 6.28
C GLY A 89 6.06 -6.37 6.17
N THR A 90 5.99 -7.17 5.12
CA THR A 90 6.99 -8.19 4.82
C THR A 90 7.47 -8.05 3.38
N THR A 91 8.67 -8.56 3.11
CA THR A 91 9.22 -8.57 1.76
C THR A 91 8.39 -9.47 0.84
N CYS A 92 8.37 -9.12 -0.43
CA CYS A 92 7.68 -9.86 -1.48
C CYS A 92 8.45 -9.66 -2.77
N GLU A 93 8.60 -10.73 -3.56
CA GLU A 93 9.38 -10.76 -4.79
C GLU A 93 10.84 -10.31 -4.58
N ASP A 94 11.50 -9.85 -5.66
CA ASP A 94 12.89 -9.40 -5.60
C ASP A 94 13.02 -8.10 -4.78
N PRO A 95 14.20 -7.85 -4.20
CA PRO A 95 14.46 -6.59 -3.49
C PRO A 95 14.24 -5.35 -4.37
N PRO A 96 14.10 -4.16 -3.75
CA PRO A 96 14.00 -2.91 -4.52
C PRO A 96 15.12 -2.79 -5.54
N GLY A 97 14.77 -2.42 -6.76
CA GLY A 97 15.76 -2.26 -7.83
C GLY A 97 15.13 -2.12 -9.19
N PRO A 98 15.97 -1.90 -10.22
CA PRO A 98 15.49 -1.80 -11.58
C PRO A 98 14.97 -3.15 -12.10
N ARG A 99 13.96 -3.06 -12.94
CA ARG A 99 13.43 -4.17 -13.72
C ARG A 99 13.54 -3.79 -15.18
N GLY A 100 14.55 -4.34 -15.87
CA GLY A 100 14.93 -3.85 -17.18
C GLY A 100 15.47 -2.41 -17.11
N ASP A 101 15.34 -1.66 -18.20
CA ASP A 101 15.89 -0.30 -18.32
C ASP A 101 14.86 0.80 -18.07
N VAL A 102 13.61 0.44 -17.76
CA VAL A 102 12.49 1.39 -17.78
C VAL A 102 11.79 1.58 -16.46
N MET A 103 11.94 0.65 -15.52
CA MET A 103 11.20 0.67 -14.25
C MET A 103 12.09 0.36 -13.07
N TYR A 104 11.85 1.06 -11.97
CA TYR A 104 12.36 0.72 -10.64
C TYR A 104 11.18 0.30 -9.78
N LEU A 105 11.23 -0.90 -9.22
CA LEU A 105 10.13 -1.49 -8.46
C LEU A 105 10.57 -1.93 -7.07
N ALA A 106 9.63 -1.87 -6.14
CA ALA A 106 9.75 -2.47 -4.82
C ALA A 106 8.41 -3.07 -4.42
N TYR A 107 8.44 -4.24 -3.78
CA TYR A 107 7.25 -5.00 -3.43
C TYR A 107 7.18 -5.27 -1.94
N LEU A 108 5.95 -5.26 -1.40
CA LEU A 108 5.66 -5.61 -0.01
C LEU A 108 4.37 -6.40 0.07
N ARG A 109 4.22 -7.17 1.15
CA ARG A 109 2.93 -7.59 1.66
C ARG A 109 2.58 -6.69 2.84
N ASP A 110 1.33 -6.18 2.86
CA ASP A 110 0.84 -5.43 4.00
C ASP A 110 0.48 -6.37 5.18
N PRO A 111 0.09 -5.85 6.35
CA PRO A 111 -0.22 -6.69 7.50
C PRO A 111 -1.36 -7.69 7.28
N ALA A 112 -2.24 -7.47 6.32
CA ALA A 112 -3.31 -8.40 5.96
C ALA A 112 -2.92 -9.37 4.85
N GLY A 113 -1.69 -9.25 4.31
CA GLY A 113 -1.18 -10.11 3.25
C GLY A 113 -1.45 -9.60 1.84
N ASN A 114 -2.02 -8.42 1.67
CA ASN A 114 -2.21 -7.84 0.35
C ASN A 114 -0.86 -7.53 -0.29
N LYS A 115 -0.71 -7.92 -1.57
CA LYS A 115 0.50 -7.60 -2.34
C LYS A 115 0.39 -6.19 -2.91
N ILE A 116 1.36 -5.37 -2.61
CA ILE A 116 1.45 -3.99 -3.10
C ILE A 116 2.84 -3.73 -3.64
N CYS A 117 2.95 -2.74 -4.50
CA CYS A 117 4.25 -2.31 -5.01
C CYS A 117 4.30 -0.80 -5.20
N VAL A 118 5.51 -0.33 -5.37
CA VAL A 118 5.76 1.04 -5.80
C VAL A 118 6.58 0.99 -7.08
N LEU A 119 6.30 1.91 -8.01
CA LEU A 119 6.97 1.99 -9.30
C LEU A 119 7.46 3.41 -9.55
N HIS A 120 8.72 3.51 -9.97
CA HIS A 120 9.30 4.73 -10.53
C HIS A 120 9.73 4.45 -11.96
N LYS A 121 9.36 5.32 -12.89
CA LYS A 121 9.79 5.22 -14.29
C LYS A 121 11.19 5.80 -14.43
N LEU A 122 12.10 5.00 -14.91
CA LEU A 122 13.48 5.40 -15.16
C LEU A 122 13.61 6.25 -16.42
#